data_aa775eab36873a47014e2ad6baca47ca
#
_entry.id   aa775eab36873a47014e2ad6baca47ca
#
_cell.length_a   1.000
_cell.length_b   1.000
_cell.length_c   1.000
_cell.angle_alpha   90.00
_cell.angle_beta   90.00
_cell.angle_gamma   90.00
#
_symmetry.space_group_name_H-M   'P 1'
#
loop_
_entity.id
_entity.type
_entity.pdbx_description
1 polymer ?
#
loop_
_entity_poly.entity_id
_entity_poly.type
_entity_poly.pdbx_seq_one_letter_code
_entity_poly.pdbx_strand_id
1 'polypeptide(L)'
;MAAGSMLRLLPQLLYQYLGSDRSGYELEFGSSGALRSRIESGYPCQLFISASSIHTQSLVENHYLKSCALLGLNRIVLVHPLRLRITQESALSFLMNPQYQLAMSTTGLDPATNELKVLEKITQGGTLNSGELKKRTRLITGGRETPNAPTGRNQYGWIMETQSVDLLLTYQTHAIEAVADNPNLSFIQLPDWVRVDGHYGIALSSLASPRLAGFYDWLLGAEGQLCLSEYGFEGVIHSH
;
A
#
# COMPACT_ATOMS: atom_id res chain seq x y z
N MET A 1 1.58 -9.80 -12.93
CA MET A 1 0.75 -8.59 -12.66
C MET A 1 0.88 -8.18 -11.20
N ALA A 2 0.87 -6.90 -10.90
CA ALA A 2 0.94 -6.45 -9.50
C ALA A 2 0.17 -5.14 -9.27
N ALA A 3 -0.30 -4.94 -8.04
CA ALA A 3 -0.87 -3.69 -7.59
C ALA A 3 0.06 -2.51 -7.87
N GLY A 4 -0.50 -1.34 -8.22
CA GLY A 4 0.28 -0.14 -8.54
C GLY A 4 1.23 0.29 -7.42
N SER A 5 0.90 0.02 -6.16
CA SER A 5 1.78 0.24 -5.01
C SER A 5 3.07 -0.61 -5.02
N MET A 6 3.12 -1.67 -5.83
CA MET A 6 4.31 -2.51 -6.00
C MET A 6 5.25 -2.04 -7.14
N LEU A 7 4.90 -0.95 -7.83
CA LEU A 7 5.60 -0.48 -9.03
C LEU A 7 7.11 -0.28 -8.79
N ARG A 8 7.49 0.26 -7.65
CA ARG A 8 8.90 0.48 -7.31
C ARG A 8 9.54 -0.72 -6.62
N LEU A 9 8.77 -1.43 -5.81
CA LEU A 9 9.27 -2.52 -4.99
C LEU A 9 9.48 -3.82 -5.77
N LEU A 10 8.52 -4.26 -6.58
CA LEU A 10 8.57 -5.55 -7.26
C LEU A 10 9.80 -5.71 -8.18
N PRO A 11 10.24 -4.69 -8.96
CA PRO A 11 11.46 -4.80 -9.74
C PRO A 11 12.73 -5.01 -8.88
N GLN A 12 12.75 -4.48 -7.65
CA GLN A 12 13.89 -4.63 -6.73
C GLN A 12 13.89 -6.02 -6.09
N LEU A 13 12.73 -6.53 -5.67
CA LEU A 13 12.58 -7.90 -5.17
C LEU A 13 12.99 -8.92 -6.23
N LEU A 14 12.58 -8.72 -7.48
CA LEU A 14 13.03 -9.54 -8.61
C LEU A 14 14.54 -9.47 -8.81
N TYR A 15 15.14 -8.29 -8.68
CA TYR A 15 16.59 -8.14 -8.78
C TYR A 15 17.33 -8.89 -7.65
N GLN A 16 16.83 -8.84 -6.43
CA GLN A 16 17.42 -9.57 -5.30
C GLN A 16 17.35 -11.07 -5.48
N TYR A 17 16.22 -11.58 -5.98
CA TYR A 17 16.04 -13.01 -6.20
C TYR A 17 16.80 -13.54 -7.44
N LEU A 18 16.81 -12.78 -8.54
CA LEU A 18 17.33 -13.22 -9.83
C LEU A 18 18.70 -12.68 -10.18
N GLY A 19 19.20 -11.68 -9.44
CA GLY A 19 20.38 -10.93 -9.83
C GLY A 19 20.12 -10.09 -11.09
N SER A 20 21.11 -10.06 -11.98
CA SER A 20 21.04 -9.29 -13.24
C SER A 20 20.18 -9.92 -14.33
N ASP A 21 19.94 -11.23 -14.27
CA ASP A 21 19.15 -11.96 -15.27
C ASP A 21 17.65 -11.86 -15.00
N ARG A 22 17.06 -10.79 -15.51
CA ARG A 22 15.60 -10.54 -15.50
C ARG A 22 14.94 -10.78 -16.86
N SER A 23 15.64 -11.43 -17.77
CA SER A 23 15.11 -11.74 -19.10
C SER A 23 13.88 -12.65 -18.99
N GLY A 24 12.86 -12.38 -19.78
CA GLY A 24 11.64 -13.19 -19.85
C GLY A 24 10.55 -12.85 -18.82
N TYR A 25 10.71 -11.77 -18.05
CA TYR A 25 9.63 -11.26 -17.16
C TYR A 25 8.97 -10.04 -17.76
N GLU A 26 7.66 -10.09 -17.88
CA GLU A 26 6.81 -8.96 -18.22
C GLU A 26 6.08 -8.51 -16.96
N LEU A 27 6.24 -7.24 -16.61
CA LEU A 27 5.64 -6.63 -15.43
C LEU A 27 4.50 -5.70 -15.84
N GLU A 28 3.33 -5.95 -15.29
CA GLU A 28 2.17 -5.11 -15.49
C GLU A 28 1.63 -4.63 -14.15
N PHE A 29 1.36 -3.32 -14.04
CA PHE A 29 0.90 -2.67 -12.83
C PHE A 29 -0.45 -1.97 -13.04
N GLY A 30 -1.31 -2.02 -12.02
CA GLY A 30 -2.62 -1.40 -12.07
C GLY A 30 -3.38 -1.49 -10.75
N SER A 31 -4.62 -1.01 -10.73
CA SER A 31 -5.48 -1.25 -9.56
C SER A 31 -5.78 -2.75 -9.43
N SER A 32 -5.73 -3.26 -8.19
CA SER A 32 -5.90 -4.69 -7.93
C SER A 32 -7.22 -5.25 -8.47
N GLY A 33 -8.31 -4.48 -8.36
CA GLY A 33 -9.62 -4.87 -8.88
C GLY A 33 -9.64 -4.94 -10.42
N ALA A 34 -9.04 -3.97 -11.12
CA ALA A 34 -8.97 -3.98 -12.57
C ALA A 34 -8.11 -5.15 -13.09
N LEU A 35 -6.97 -5.42 -12.45
CA LEU A 35 -6.12 -6.56 -12.80
C LEU A 35 -6.83 -7.89 -12.56
N ARG A 36 -7.54 -8.02 -11.43
CA ARG A 36 -8.40 -9.18 -11.16
C ARG A 36 -9.42 -9.39 -12.27
N SER A 37 -10.19 -8.37 -12.66
CA SER A 37 -11.20 -8.48 -13.71
C SER A 37 -10.60 -8.90 -15.05
N ARG A 38 -9.37 -8.46 -15.36
CA ARG A 38 -8.65 -8.91 -16.57
C ARG A 38 -8.26 -10.38 -16.49
N ILE A 39 -7.81 -10.88 -15.34
CA ILE A 39 -7.52 -12.30 -15.15
C ILE A 39 -8.80 -13.11 -15.31
N GLU A 40 -9.91 -12.67 -14.72
CA GLU A 40 -11.24 -13.30 -14.84
C GLU A 40 -11.75 -13.32 -16.30
N SER A 41 -11.37 -12.32 -17.11
CA SER A 41 -11.69 -12.28 -18.54
C SER A 41 -10.74 -13.11 -19.43
N GLY A 42 -9.81 -13.88 -18.83
CA GLY A 42 -8.91 -14.79 -19.52
C GLY A 42 -7.55 -14.19 -19.94
N TYR A 43 -7.21 -12.98 -19.45
CA TYR A 43 -5.90 -12.40 -19.73
C TYR A 43 -4.80 -13.18 -19.01
N PRO A 44 -3.69 -13.54 -19.69
CA PRO A 44 -2.64 -14.38 -19.11
C PRO A 44 -2.00 -13.75 -17.86
N CYS A 45 -1.97 -14.49 -16.77
CA CYS A 45 -1.29 -14.09 -15.56
C CYS A 45 -0.64 -15.31 -14.91
N GLN A 46 0.67 -15.28 -14.74
CA GLN A 46 1.38 -16.36 -14.06
C GLN A 46 1.56 -16.10 -12.56
N LEU A 47 1.71 -14.83 -12.17
CA LEU A 47 1.82 -14.41 -10.77
C LEU A 47 1.07 -13.08 -10.58
N PHE A 48 0.23 -13.03 -9.58
CA PHE A 48 -0.55 -11.84 -9.23
C PHE A 48 -0.27 -11.41 -7.80
N ILE A 49 0.17 -10.16 -7.62
CA ILE A 49 0.30 -9.51 -6.30
C ILE A 49 -0.75 -8.42 -6.18
N SER A 50 -1.61 -8.54 -5.19
CA SER A 50 -2.73 -7.64 -4.94
C SER A 50 -2.55 -6.88 -3.64
N ALA A 51 -2.96 -5.61 -3.58
CA ALA A 51 -3.06 -4.84 -2.35
C ALA A 51 -4.24 -5.28 -1.44
N SER A 52 -5.04 -6.26 -1.90
CA SER A 52 -6.07 -6.92 -1.09
C SER A 52 -6.04 -8.43 -1.32
N SER A 53 -5.84 -9.20 -0.26
CA SER A 53 -5.82 -10.67 -0.30
C SER A 53 -7.16 -11.27 -0.75
N ILE A 54 -8.27 -10.53 -0.61
CA ILE A 54 -9.60 -10.95 -1.08
C ILE A 54 -9.57 -11.21 -2.59
N HIS A 55 -8.84 -10.40 -3.37
CA HIS A 55 -8.75 -10.60 -4.82
C HIS A 55 -8.00 -11.87 -5.19
N THR A 56 -6.89 -12.18 -4.50
CA THR A 56 -6.12 -13.40 -4.74
C THR A 56 -6.88 -14.65 -4.31
N GLN A 57 -7.56 -14.61 -3.16
CA GLN A 57 -8.43 -15.67 -2.67
C GLN A 57 -9.56 -15.97 -3.66
N SER A 58 -10.29 -14.94 -4.10
CA SER A 58 -11.37 -15.10 -5.05
C SER A 58 -10.92 -15.71 -6.39
N LEU A 59 -9.74 -15.34 -6.89
CA LEU A 59 -9.19 -15.94 -8.13
C LEU A 59 -8.85 -17.43 -7.97
N VAL A 60 -8.44 -17.85 -6.77
CA VAL A 60 -8.18 -19.27 -6.49
C VAL A 60 -9.48 -20.05 -6.28
N GLU A 61 -10.42 -19.49 -5.50
CA GLU A 61 -11.74 -20.10 -5.27
C GLU A 61 -12.52 -20.32 -6.57
N ASN A 62 -12.38 -19.41 -7.53
CA ASN A 62 -13.01 -19.51 -8.85
C ASN A 62 -12.12 -20.20 -9.92
N HIS A 63 -11.03 -20.85 -9.52
CA HIS A 63 -10.13 -21.64 -10.37
C HIS A 63 -9.41 -20.88 -11.48
N TYR A 64 -9.30 -19.54 -11.40
CA TYR A 64 -8.47 -18.76 -12.34
C TYR A 64 -6.98 -18.88 -12.04
N LEU A 65 -6.61 -19.02 -10.77
CA LEU A 65 -5.25 -19.26 -10.30
C LEU A 65 -5.20 -20.51 -9.40
N LYS A 66 -4.00 -21.07 -9.20
CA LYS A 66 -3.81 -22.36 -8.51
C LYS A 66 -3.74 -22.22 -6.99
N SER A 67 -2.98 -21.25 -6.51
CA SER A 67 -2.70 -21.06 -5.09
C SER A 67 -2.55 -19.60 -4.74
N CYS A 68 -2.84 -19.26 -3.49
CA CYS A 68 -2.58 -17.92 -2.95
C CYS A 68 -2.10 -17.99 -1.51
N ALA A 69 -1.44 -16.92 -1.09
CA ALA A 69 -1.01 -16.70 0.29
C ALA A 69 -1.13 -15.22 0.66
N LEU A 70 -1.09 -14.93 1.95
CA LEU A 70 -0.89 -13.58 2.45
C LEU A 70 0.59 -13.22 2.27
N LEU A 71 0.88 -12.18 1.50
CA LEU A 71 2.26 -11.74 1.23
C LEU A 71 2.85 -10.93 2.38
N GLY A 72 2.04 -10.06 2.98
CA GLY A 72 2.46 -9.19 4.07
C GLY A 72 1.37 -8.17 4.41
N LEU A 73 1.57 -7.46 5.51
CA LEU A 73 0.71 -6.38 5.95
C LEU A 73 1.36 -5.03 5.66
N ASN A 74 0.58 -4.09 5.14
CA ASN A 74 1.05 -2.73 4.91
C ASN A 74 0.20 -1.77 5.75
N ARG A 75 0.79 -1.24 6.81
CA ARG A 75 0.10 -0.42 7.82
C ARG A 75 -0.22 0.97 7.29
N ILE A 76 -1.38 1.50 7.66
CA ILE A 76 -1.66 2.93 7.50
C ILE A 76 -0.96 3.70 8.61
N VAL A 77 -0.21 4.72 8.22
CA VAL A 77 0.56 5.60 9.09
C VAL A 77 0.22 7.07 8.82
N LEU A 78 0.65 7.95 9.72
CA LEU A 78 0.49 9.39 9.59
C LEU A 78 1.83 10.02 9.20
N VAL A 79 1.91 10.59 8.00
CA VAL A 79 3.04 11.42 7.55
C VAL A 79 2.77 12.87 7.96
N HIS A 80 3.80 13.54 8.47
CA HIS A 80 3.70 14.92 8.95
C HIS A 80 5.04 15.67 8.82
N PRO A 81 5.04 17.00 8.74
CA PRO A 81 6.27 17.80 8.83
C PRO A 81 6.97 17.63 10.18
N LEU A 82 8.29 17.48 10.18
CA LEU A 82 9.11 17.36 11.41
C LEU A 82 8.86 18.50 12.41
N ARG A 83 8.58 19.72 11.94
CA ARG A 83 8.27 20.89 12.77
C ARG A 83 7.10 20.68 13.73
N LEU A 84 6.17 19.78 13.41
CA LEU A 84 4.99 19.53 14.25
C LEU A 84 5.29 18.61 15.44
N ARG A 85 6.41 17.88 15.43
CA ARG A 85 6.85 17.01 16.54
C ARG A 85 5.75 16.07 17.04
N ILE A 86 4.97 15.50 16.12
CA ILE A 86 3.85 14.63 16.45
C ILE A 86 4.40 13.31 17.02
N THR A 87 3.82 12.85 18.12
CA THR A 87 4.08 11.54 18.72
C THR A 87 2.85 10.64 18.55
N GLN A 88 3.00 9.35 18.81
CA GLN A 88 1.87 8.41 18.74
C GLN A 88 0.72 8.82 19.66
N GLU A 89 1.02 9.32 20.86
CA GLU A 89 0.01 9.78 21.84
C GLU A 89 -0.71 11.04 21.36
N SER A 90 -0.01 11.96 20.70
CA SER A 90 -0.58 13.22 20.22
C SER A 90 -1.25 13.13 18.86
N ALA A 91 -1.00 12.05 18.09
CA ALA A 91 -1.44 11.89 16.70
C ALA A 91 -2.93 12.16 16.50
N LEU A 92 -3.77 11.61 17.37
CA LEU A 92 -5.22 11.74 17.24
C LEU A 92 -5.68 13.19 17.49
N SER A 93 -5.05 13.91 18.43
CA SER A 93 -5.38 15.31 18.68
C SER A 93 -5.04 16.18 17.45
N PHE A 94 -3.93 15.90 16.76
CA PHE A 94 -3.60 16.56 15.51
C PHE A 94 -4.58 16.20 14.38
N LEU A 95 -4.92 14.92 14.22
CA LEU A 95 -5.89 14.47 13.23
C LEU A 95 -7.28 15.09 13.43
N MET A 96 -7.69 15.28 14.67
CA MET A 96 -8.98 15.89 15.01
C MET A 96 -8.97 17.42 14.93
N ASN A 97 -7.83 18.08 15.00
CA ASN A 97 -7.72 19.52 15.01
C ASN A 97 -7.99 20.11 13.61
N PRO A 98 -9.04 20.94 13.42
CA PRO A 98 -9.40 21.51 12.13
C PRO A 98 -8.38 22.52 11.57
N GLN A 99 -7.43 22.96 12.35
CA GLN A 99 -6.36 23.85 11.87
C GLN A 99 -5.37 23.14 10.93
N TYR A 100 -5.27 21.82 11.00
CA TYR A 100 -4.39 21.04 10.14
C TYR A 100 -5.14 20.45 8.95
N GLN A 101 -4.62 20.68 7.75
CA GLN A 101 -5.19 20.12 6.55
C GLN A 101 -4.81 18.65 6.43
N LEU A 102 -5.79 17.78 6.64
CA LEU A 102 -5.64 16.34 6.45
C LEU A 102 -5.84 15.95 4.99
N ALA A 103 -5.03 15.02 4.52
CA ALA A 103 -5.15 14.40 3.21
C ALA A 103 -5.05 12.87 3.28
N MET A 104 -5.56 12.21 2.25
CA MET A 104 -5.43 10.77 2.03
C MET A 104 -5.51 10.46 0.53
N SER A 105 -5.30 9.20 0.19
CA SER A 105 -5.50 8.71 -1.17
C SER A 105 -6.95 8.91 -1.62
N THR A 106 -7.13 9.17 -2.92
CA THR A 106 -8.46 9.17 -3.53
C THR A 106 -9.04 7.76 -3.41
N THR A 107 -10.27 7.68 -2.94
CA THR A 107 -11.03 6.44 -2.96
C THR A 107 -11.26 6.07 -4.43
N GLY A 108 -10.47 5.14 -4.93
CA GLY A 108 -10.57 4.67 -6.32
C GLY A 108 -11.85 3.86 -6.56
N LEU A 109 -11.80 2.94 -7.50
CA LEU A 109 -12.88 1.97 -7.78
C LEU A 109 -13.12 0.97 -6.61
N ASP A 110 -12.26 0.99 -5.60
CA ASP A 110 -12.43 0.23 -4.36
C ASP A 110 -12.98 1.18 -3.27
N PRO A 111 -14.29 1.07 -2.91
CA PRO A 111 -14.94 2.00 -1.98
C PRO A 111 -14.47 1.89 -0.54
N ALA A 112 -13.68 0.88 -0.21
CA ALA A 112 -13.18 0.63 1.15
C ALA A 112 -11.68 0.87 1.24
N THR A 113 -11.23 2.11 1.07
CA THR A 113 -9.83 2.42 1.35
C THR A 113 -9.53 2.25 2.84
N ASN A 114 -8.37 1.72 3.15
CA ASN A 114 -7.97 1.49 4.53
C ASN A 114 -7.82 2.80 5.32
N GLU A 115 -7.50 3.90 4.64
CA GLU A 115 -7.47 5.24 5.25
C GLU A 115 -8.86 5.67 5.77
N LEU A 116 -9.95 5.38 5.03
CA LEU A 116 -11.31 5.64 5.51
C LEU A 116 -11.65 4.83 6.75
N LYS A 117 -11.21 3.58 6.83
CA LYS A 117 -11.40 2.75 8.03
C LYS A 117 -10.70 3.35 9.26
N VAL A 118 -9.52 3.97 9.09
CA VAL A 118 -8.86 4.72 10.16
C VAL A 118 -9.74 5.86 10.64
N LEU A 119 -10.27 6.69 9.71
CA LEU A 119 -11.15 7.81 10.07
C LEU A 119 -12.43 7.32 10.76
N GLU A 120 -12.98 6.20 10.34
CA GLU A 120 -14.16 5.58 10.97
C GLU A 120 -13.86 5.13 12.40
N LYS A 121 -12.74 4.44 12.62
CA LYS A 121 -12.33 4.02 13.96
C LYS A 121 -12.12 5.21 14.91
N ILE A 122 -11.47 6.27 14.45
CA ILE A 122 -11.26 7.49 15.24
C ILE A 122 -12.60 8.07 15.71
N THR A 123 -13.61 8.04 14.86
CA THR A 123 -14.91 8.66 15.13
C THR A 123 -15.88 7.77 15.92
N GLN A 124 -15.70 6.44 15.89
CA GLN A 124 -16.52 5.50 16.68
C GLN A 124 -16.35 5.67 18.20
N GLY A 125 -15.20 6.17 18.66
CA GLY A 125 -14.89 6.39 20.07
C GLY A 125 -15.08 7.82 20.58
N GLY A 126 -15.55 8.77 19.77
CA GLY A 126 -15.49 10.20 20.13
C GLY A 126 -16.68 11.06 19.70
N THR A 127 -16.63 12.31 20.14
CA THR A 127 -17.64 13.37 19.92
C THR A 127 -17.67 13.92 18.50
N LEU A 128 -16.70 13.58 17.63
CA LEU A 128 -16.64 14.03 16.25
C LEU A 128 -17.44 13.11 15.34
N ASN A 129 -18.31 13.71 14.52
CA ASN A 129 -19.02 13.01 13.47
C ASN A 129 -18.04 12.62 12.35
N SER A 130 -18.04 11.32 11.98
CA SER A 130 -17.20 10.81 10.88
C SER A 130 -17.39 11.59 9.57
N GLY A 131 -18.59 12.11 9.33
CA GLY A 131 -18.92 12.94 8.18
C GLY A 131 -18.16 14.26 8.13
N GLU A 132 -17.89 14.89 9.27
CA GLU A 132 -17.14 16.15 9.34
C GLU A 132 -15.65 15.92 9.06
N LEU A 133 -15.06 14.88 9.66
CA LEU A 133 -13.67 14.55 9.42
C LEU A 133 -13.43 14.14 7.96
N LYS A 134 -14.33 13.33 7.38
CA LYS A 134 -14.28 12.96 5.96
C LYS A 134 -14.43 14.18 5.04
N LYS A 135 -15.36 15.10 5.32
CA LYS A 135 -15.59 16.29 4.49
C LYS A 135 -14.37 17.23 4.42
N ARG A 136 -13.61 17.37 5.49
CA ARG A 136 -12.41 18.20 5.52
C ARG A 136 -11.14 17.50 5.03
N THR A 137 -11.20 16.17 4.84
CA THR A 137 -10.07 15.40 4.33
C THR A 137 -9.97 15.56 2.82
N ARG A 138 -8.82 16.04 2.36
CA ARG A 138 -8.56 16.18 0.92
C ARG A 138 -8.17 14.84 0.31
N LEU A 139 -8.72 14.53 -0.86
CA LEU A 139 -8.37 13.37 -1.66
C LEU A 139 -7.36 13.81 -2.72
N ILE A 140 -6.07 13.52 -2.53
CA ILE A 140 -5.00 14.14 -3.30
C ILE A 140 -4.04 13.16 -3.99
N THR A 141 -4.24 11.87 -3.82
CA THR A 141 -3.42 10.83 -4.48
C THR A 141 -4.29 9.75 -5.11
N GLY A 142 -3.85 9.17 -6.22
CA GLY A 142 -4.52 8.03 -6.86
C GLY A 142 -5.75 8.37 -7.72
N GLY A 143 -6.18 9.63 -7.79
CA GLY A 143 -7.29 10.08 -8.64
C GLY A 143 -6.85 10.53 -10.03
N ARG A 144 -7.78 10.64 -10.98
CA ARG A 144 -7.51 11.13 -12.34
C ARG A 144 -7.01 12.58 -12.39
N GLU A 145 -7.40 13.39 -11.42
CA GLU A 145 -7.02 14.80 -11.30
C GLU A 145 -5.86 15.02 -10.34
N THR A 146 -5.23 13.94 -9.86
CA THR A 146 -4.07 14.04 -8.98
C THR A 146 -2.91 14.68 -9.72
N PRO A 147 -2.34 15.79 -9.21
CA PRO A 147 -1.14 16.37 -9.81
C PRO A 147 0.01 15.39 -9.72
N ASN A 148 0.74 15.21 -10.82
CA ASN A 148 1.91 14.34 -10.85
C ASN A 148 3.15 15.08 -10.35
N ALA A 149 3.92 14.41 -9.50
CA ALA A 149 5.23 14.90 -9.11
C ALA A 149 6.16 15.01 -10.33
N PRO A 150 7.08 15.96 -10.35
CA PRO A 150 8.12 16.02 -11.37
C PRO A 150 8.94 14.72 -11.42
N THR A 151 9.53 14.45 -12.58
CA THR A 151 10.40 13.28 -12.75
C THR A 151 11.50 13.25 -11.68
N GLY A 152 11.66 12.11 -11.02
CA GLY A 152 12.66 11.92 -9.97
C GLY A 152 12.20 12.25 -8.56
N ARG A 153 11.03 12.88 -8.38
CA ARG A 153 10.45 13.15 -7.07
C ARG A 153 9.45 12.06 -6.66
N ASN A 154 9.36 11.81 -5.36
CA ASN A 154 8.29 10.97 -4.81
C ASN A 154 6.96 11.74 -4.80
N GLN A 155 5.88 11.07 -5.20
CA GLN A 155 4.55 11.67 -5.28
C GLN A 155 4.07 12.23 -3.94
N TYR A 156 4.24 11.48 -2.86
CA TYR A 156 3.73 11.84 -1.53
C TYR A 156 4.61 12.92 -0.87
N GLY A 157 5.95 12.81 -0.99
CA GLY A 157 6.89 13.82 -0.51
C GLY A 157 6.66 15.17 -1.18
N TRP A 158 6.46 15.17 -2.51
CA TRP A 158 6.17 16.37 -3.29
C TRP A 158 4.80 16.99 -2.96
N ILE A 159 3.75 16.18 -2.77
CA ILE A 159 2.42 16.66 -2.40
C ILE A 159 2.45 17.35 -1.03
N MET A 160 3.11 16.76 -0.05
CA MET A 160 3.26 17.35 1.28
C MET A 160 3.99 18.70 1.25
N GLU A 161 4.89 18.89 0.28
CA GLU A 161 5.63 20.15 0.09
C GLU A 161 4.78 21.22 -0.60
N THR A 162 4.01 20.85 -1.62
CA THR A 162 3.44 21.81 -2.58
C THR A 162 1.95 22.05 -2.46
N GLN A 163 1.17 21.13 -1.83
CA GLN A 163 -0.29 21.16 -1.84
C GLN A 163 -0.93 21.69 -0.56
N SER A 164 -0.17 22.36 0.31
CA SER A 164 -0.66 22.88 1.59
C SER A 164 -1.35 21.81 2.44
N VAL A 165 -0.71 20.65 2.55
CA VAL A 165 -1.14 19.52 3.37
C VAL A 165 -0.25 19.43 4.59
N ASP A 166 -0.86 19.37 5.77
CA ASP A 166 -0.14 19.25 7.04
C ASP A 166 -0.02 17.80 7.50
N LEU A 167 -1.02 16.98 7.19
CA LEU A 167 -1.14 15.61 7.66
C LEU A 167 -1.57 14.72 6.49
N LEU A 168 -0.90 13.58 6.29
CA LEU A 168 -1.26 12.63 5.24
C LEU A 168 -1.38 11.22 5.82
N LEU A 169 -2.56 10.63 5.71
CA LEU A 169 -2.75 9.20 5.95
C LEU A 169 -2.39 8.44 4.69
N THR A 170 -1.46 7.50 4.81
CA THR A 170 -1.04 6.64 3.71
C THR A 170 -0.40 5.35 4.20
N TYR A 171 -0.11 4.42 3.31
CA TYR A 171 0.62 3.21 3.65
C TYR A 171 2.07 3.48 4.07
N GLN A 172 2.57 2.68 5.00
CA GLN A 172 3.94 2.81 5.52
C GLN A 172 5.01 2.73 4.41
N THR A 173 4.81 1.90 3.40
CA THR A 173 5.69 1.83 2.22
C THR A 173 5.82 3.20 1.52
N HIS A 174 4.71 3.89 1.32
CA HIS A 174 4.70 5.23 0.71
C HIS A 174 5.29 6.29 1.65
N ALA A 175 5.07 6.15 2.96
CA ALA A 175 5.63 7.06 3.96
C ALA A 175 7.16 7.00 4.00
N ILE A 176 7.74 5.80 3.94
CA ILE A 176 9.19 5.60 3.86
C ILE A 176 9.77 6.30 2.62
N GLU A 177 9.16 6.08 1.46
CA GLU A 177 9.58 6.75 0.23
C GLU A 177 9.42 8.28 0.29
N ALA A 178 8.33 8.77 0.90
CA ALA A 178 8.08 10.21 1.04
C ALA A 178 9.12 10.90 1.92
N VAL A 179 9.49 10.26 3.04
CA VAL A 179 10.53 10.79 3.95
C VAL A 179 11.92 10.73 3.30
N ALA A 180 12.22 9.69 2.52
CA ALA A 180 13.46 9.61 1.75
C ALA A 180 13.58 10.72 0.70
N ASP A 181 12.47 11.11 0.07
CA ASP A 181 12.43 12.22 -0.91
C ASP A 181 12.44 13.61 -0.25
N ASN A 182 11.77 13.75 0.88
CA ASN A 182 11.66 15.02 1.61
C ASN A 182 12.07 14.86 3.08
N PRO A 183 13.33 15.17 3.44
CA PRO A 183 13.85 15.03 4.80
C PRO A 183 13.18 15.94 5.87
N ASN A 184 12.33 16.89 5.46
CA ASN A 184 11.54 17.71 6.38
C ASN A 184 10.28 16.99 6.88
N LEU A 185 10.02 15.79 6.38
CA LEU A 185 8.91 14.95 6.79
C LEU A 185 9.37 13.87 7.79
N SER A 186 8.42 13.39 8.54
CA SER A 186 8.50 12.18 9.35
C SER A 186 7.18 11.43 9.24
N PHE A 187 7.15 10.20 9.71
CA PHE A 187 5.89 9.50 9.90
C PHE A 187 5.86 8.76 11.22
N ILE A 188 4.66 8.54 11.72
CA ILE A 188 4.43 7.78 12.95
C ILE A 188 3.34 6.73 12.73
N GLN A 189 3.43 5.65 13.49
CA GLN A 189 2.36 4.68 13.61
C GLN A 189 1.24 5.26 14.46
N LEU A 190 0.00 4.98 14.07
CA LEU A 190 -1.18 5.36 14.86
C LEU A 190 -1.32 4.40 16.06
N PRO A 191 -2.03 4.83 17.13
CA PRO A 191 -2.35 3.94 18.25
C PRO A 191 -3.04 2.64 17.79
N ASP A 192 -2.76 1.53 18.46
CA ASP A 192 -3.20 0.19 18.03
C ASP A 192 -4.72 0.06 17.86
N TRP A 193 -5.51 0.76 18.67
CA TRP A 193 -6.96 0.70 18.57
C TRP A 193 -7.54 1.33 17.29
N VAL A 194 -6.78 2.20 16.59
CA VAL A 194 -7.13 2.73 15.26
C VAL A 194 -6.31 2.09 14.14
N ARG A 195 -5.45 1.13 14.47
CA ARG A 195 -4.63 0.43 13.49
C ARG A 195 -5.48 -0.17 12.37
N VAL A 196 -5.07 0.06 11.14
CA VAL A 196 -5.61 -0.57 9.94
C VAL A 196 -4.45 -0.99 9.04
N ASP A 197 -4.49 -2.23 8.60
CA ASP A 197 -3.50 -2.81 7.71
C ASP A 197 -4.13 -3.18 6.37
N GLY A 198 -3.42 -2.93 5.27
CA GLY A 198 -3.70 -3.52 3.98
C GLY A 198 -3.11 -4.94 3.95
N HIS A 199 -3.95 -5.91 3.68
CA HIS A 199 -3.57 -7.33 3.59
C HIS A 199 -3.18 -7.64 2.16
N TYR A 200 -1.90 -7.58 1.84
CA TYR A 200 -1.42 -7.90 0.49
C TYR A 200 -1.44 -9.40 0.26
N GLY A 201 -2.03 -9.80 -0.86
CA GLY A 201 -2.08 -11.19 -1.28
C GLY A 201 -1.20 -11.45 -2.49
N ILE A 202 -0.67 -12.65 -2.57
CA ILE A 202 0.05 -13.17 -3.74
C ILE A 202 -0.63 -14.44 -4.23
N ALA A 203 -0.78 -14.61 -5.54
CA ALA A 203 -1.35 -15.82 -6.13
C ALA A 203 -0.54 -16.28 -7.34
N LEU A 204 -0.47 -17.60 -7.52
CA LEU A 204 0.32 -18.28 -8.54
C LEU A 204 -0.59 -19.09 -9.47
N SER A 205 -0.32 -19.03 -10.77
CA SER A 205 -0.98 -19.86 -11.78
C SER A 205 -0.41 -21.28 -11.83
N SER A 206 -1.21 -22.25 -12.25
CA SER A 206 -0.73 -23.60 -12.61
C SER A 206 0.23 -23.61 -13.81
N LEU A 207 0.20 -22.54 -14.61
CA LEU A 207 1.06 -22.35 -15.78
C LEU A 207 2.34 -21.56 -15.46
N ALA A 208 2.59 -21.25 -14.19
CA ALA A 208 3.79 -20.54 -13.78
C ALA A 208 5.05 -21.37 -14.08
N SER A 209 6.09 -20.71 -14.60
CA SER A 209 7.38 -21.36 -14.81
C SER A 209 7.99 -21.78 -13.46
N PRO A 210 8.85 -22.82 -13.41
CA PRO A 210 9.55 -23.21 -12.17
C PRO A 210 10.30 -22.07 -11.52
N ARG A 211 10.89 -21.17 -12.31
CA ARG A 211 11.60 -19.98 -11.83
C ARG A 211 10.66 -18.99 -11.16
N LEU A 212 9.46 -18.81 -11.69
CA LEU A 212 8.46 -17.91 -11.10
C LEU A 212 7.81 -18.53 -9.86
N ALA A 213 7.63 -19.85 -9.83
CA ALA A 213 7.20 -20.56 -8.63
C ALA A 213 8.25 -20.44 -7.51
N GLY A 214 9.55 -20.57 -7.83
CA GLY A 214 10.62 -20.31 -6.87
C GLY A 214 10.63 -18.88 -6.34
N PHE A 215 10.34 -17.88 -7.17
CA PHE A 215 10.19 -16.50 -6.70
C PHE A 215 8.99 -16.31 -5.76
N TYR A 216 7.86 -16.97 -6.05
CA TYR A 216 6.70 -17.00 -5.17
C TYR A 216 7.06 -17.59 -3.80
N ASP A 217 7.73 -18.74 -3.77
CA ASP A 217 8.15 -19.40 -2.53
C ASP A 217 9.19 -18.57 -1.76
N TRP A 218 10.14 -17.94 -2.48
CA TRP A 218 11.13 -17.05 -1.88
C TRP A 218 10.48 -15.83 -1.22
N LEU A 219 9.48 -15.21 -1.87
CA LEU A 219 8.74 -14.08 -1.28
C LEU A 219 8.02 -14.45 0.02
N LEU A 220 7.56 -15.69 0.15
CA LEU A 220 6.90 -16.20 1.37
C LEU A 220 7.90 -16.75 2.39
N GLY A 221 9.14 -17.00 2.00
CA GLY A 221 10.22 -17.46 2.85
C GLY A 221 10.89 -16.32 3.64
N ALA A 222 11.78 -16.70 4.58
CA ALA A 222 12.41 -15.77 5.50
C ALA A 222 13.18 -14.63 4.81
N GLU A 223 13.91 -14.93 3.74
CA GLU A 223 14.68 -13.91 3.00
C GLU A 223 13.78 -12.89 2.30
N GLY A 224 12.76 -13.35 1.59
CA GLY A 224 11.80 -12.47 0.92
C GLY A 224 11.00 -11.64 1.92
N GLN A 225 10.62 -12.21 3.06
CA GLN A 225 9.93 -11.50 4.13
C GLN A 225 10.85 -10.44 4.77
N LEU A 226 12.15 -10.73 4.94
CA LEU A 226 13.12 -9.74 5.40
C LEU A 226 13.22 -8.57 4.42
N CYS A 227 13.36 -8.87 3.12
CA CYS A 227 13.38 -7.85 2.08
C CYS A 227 12.09 -6.99 2.08
N LEU A 228 10.92 -7.61 2.19
CA LEU A 228 9.65 -6.89 2.29
C LEU A 228 9.61 -5.95 3.51
N SER A 229 10.18 -6.38 4.65
CA SER A 229 10.21 -5.57 5.87
C SER A 229 11.07 -4.31 5.73
N GLU A 230 12.16 -4.36 4.97
CA GLU A 230 13.00 -3.19 4.66
C GLU A 230 12.23 -2.10 3.89
N TYR A 231 11.20 -2.50 3.15
CA TYR A 231 10.31 -1.57 2.43
C TYR A 231 9.04 -1.21 3.21
N GLY A 232 8.93 -1.61 4.48
CA GLY A 232 7.85 -1.21 5.37
C GLY A 232 6.66 -2.16 5.44
N PHE A 233 6.75 -3.35 4.86
CA PHE A 233 5.78 -4.41 5.12
C PHE A 233 6.03 -5.05 6.49
N GLU A 234 4.96 -5.41 7.18
CA GLU A 234 5.03 -6.31 8.32
C GLU A 234 4.94 -7.75 7.80
N GLY A 235 5.96 -8.53 8.10
CA GLY A 235 6.08 -9.91 7.63
C GLY A 235 4.98 -10.81 8.20
N VAL A 236 4.68 -11.87 7.46
CA VAL A 236 3.76 -12.93 7.87
C VAL A 236 4.54 -14.21 8.05
N ILE A 237 4.45 -14.81 9.25
CA ILE A 237 5.08 -16.12 9.49
C ILE A 237 4.16 -17.17 8.85
N HIS A 238 4.62 -17.78 7.76
CA HIS A 238 3.98 -18.93 7.18
C HIS A 238 4.52 -20.18 7.89
N SER A 239 3.68 -20.81 8.74
CA SER A 239 3.99 -22.12 9.29
C SER A 239 3.93 -23.15 8.16
N HIS A 240 5.04 -23.80 7.88
CA HIS A 240 5.15 -24.90 6.92
C HIS A 240 4.61 -26.19 7.53
#